data_1867ae8e24d0eede601ca50a1ca1155e
#
_entry.id   1867ae8e24d0eede601ca50a1ca1155e
#
_cell.length_a   1.000
_cell.length_b   1.000
_cell.length_c   1.000
_cell.angle_alpha   90.00
_cell.angle_beta   90.00
_cell.angle_gamma   90.00
#
_symmetry.space_group_name_H-M   'P 1'
#
loop_
_entity.id
_entity.type
_entity.pdbx_description
1 polymer ?
#
loop_
_entity_poly.entity_id
_entity_poly.type
_entity_poly.pdbx_seq_one_letter_code
_entity_poly.pdbx_strand_id
1 'polypeptide(L)'
;SVTQTLDWGVLLGRRRKLAEWSNKQAALDYRVKLGEVLKETDRTLTSVVYYNKLCHELQQRKDLADEMRTLYQKKFNEGDISQIELNKVQLNAAVSLAELTRAKAERAQLVKHLQHLNGGIAVEMNDTVYPTSNNQLPSLSELQQAAQVSLPITSMMIDREQSRAALKVAQADALPAFTVGFAGEYVKDNNYNGLSFGFTLPLWGNTRRKVKQAKAELAMRQFNIDDAKLQQAYQTEEQYNEAMQLKATANQLTLNMQQMDNAHLLRRSLDLGQISLLDYLLELSFYYTARTAQLEAERDANLAISDLRATLW
;
A
#
# COMPACT_ATOMS: atom_id res chain seq x y z
N SER A 1 -36.62 -30.31 -34.74
CA SER A 1 -36.98 -30.53 -33.32
C SER A 1 -36.34 -29.45 -32.48
N VAL A 2 -37.08 -28.93 -31.49
CA VAL A 2 -36.57 -28.03 -30.48
C VAL A 2 -36.73 -28.74 -29.14
N THR A 3 -35.61 -28.91 -28.42
CA THR A 3 -35.59 -29.55 -27.11
C THR A 3 -35.01 -28.62 -26.06
N GLN A 4 -35.68 -28.48 -24.93
CA GLN A 4 -35.23 -27.72 -23.74
C GLN A 4 -34.99 -28.69 -22.58
N THR A 5 -33.76 -28.76 -22.11
CA THR A 5 -33.44 -29.51 -20.90
C THR A 5 -33.60 -28.61 -19.66
N LEU A 6 -34.44 -29.03 -18.74
CA LEU A 6 -34.68 -28.36 -17.47
C LEU A 6 -33.98 -29.12 -16.37
N ASP A 7 -32.84 -28.61 -15.89
CA ASP A 7 -32.15 -29.16 -14.74
C ASP A 7 -32.62 -28.47 -13.45
N TRP A 8 -32.44 -29.13 -12.30
CA TRP A 8 -32.80 -28.57 -10.98
C TRP A 8 -31.99 -27.32 -10.60
N GLY A 9 -30.79 -27.15 -11.18
CA GLY A 9 -29.98 -25.97 -11.00
C GLY A 9 -30.62 -24.72 -11.60
N VAL A 10 -31.28 -24.88 -12.77
CA VAL A 10 -32.06 -23.84 -13.48
C VAL A 10 -33.42 -23.65 -12.80
N LEU A 11 -34.18 -24.74 -12.58
CA LEU A 11 -35.53 -24.69 -12.00
C LEU A 11 -35.55 -24.06 -10.58
N LEU A 12 -34.56 -24.32 -9.76
CA LEU A 12 -34.45 -23.76 -8.40
C LEU A 12 -33.69 -22.41 -8.36
N GLY A 13 -33.36 -21.83 -9.51
CA GLY A 13 -32.64 -20.55 -9.59
C GLY A 13 -31.23 -20.58 -8.98
N ARG A 14 -30.64 -21.77 -8.76
CA ARG A 14 -29.33 -21.92 -8.08
C ARG A 14 -28.19 -21.36 -8.92
N ARG A 15 -28.24 -21.55 -10.23
CA ARG A 15 -27.24 -20.98 -11.17
C ARG A 15 -27.33 -19.45 -11.20
N ARG A 16 -28.55 -18.88 -11.17
CA ARG A 16 -28.74 -17.44 -11.05
C ARG A 16 -28.11 -16.90 -9.77
N LYS A 17 -28.34 -17.58 -8.65
CA LYS A 17 -27.79 -17.17 -7.36
C LYS A 17 -26.25 -17.26 -7.33
N LEU A 18 -25.65 -18.24 -7.97
CA LEU A 18 -24.19 -18.32 -8.15
C LEU A 18 -23.68 -17.14 -8.98
N ALA A 19 -24.32 -16.80 -10.08
CA ALA A 19 -23.96 -15.64 -10.89
C ALA A 19 -24.11 -14.29 -10.12
N GLU A 20 -25.13 -14.15 -9.29
CA GLU A 20 -25.31 -12.98 -8.42
C GLU A 20 -24.15 -12.80 -7.43
N TRP A 21 -23.65 -13.90 -6.83
CA TRP A 21 -22.46 -13.86 -5.97
C TRP A 21 -21.18 -13.56 -6.77
N SER A 22 -21.04 -14.12 -7.97
CA SER A 22 -19.91 -13.80 -8.85
C SER A 22 -19.85 -12.32 -9.22
N ASN A 23 -21.01 -11.69 -9.51
CA ASN A 23 -21.10 -10.25 -9.78
C ASN A 23 -20.75 -9.42 -8.54
N LYS A 24 -21.17 -9.84 -7.34
CA LYS A 24 -20.79 -9.18 -6.09
C LYS A 24 -19.29 -9.26 -5.84
N GLN A 25 -18.68 -10.41 -6.13
CA GLN A 25 -17.23 -10.58 -6.01
C GLN A 25 -16.50 -9.61 -6.94
N ALA A 26 -16.87 -9.54 -8.23
CA ALA A 26 -16.25 -8.62 -9.18
C ALA A 26 -16.37 -7.14 -8.75
N ALA A 27 -17.53 -6.74 -8.21
CA ALA A 27 -17.72 -5.39 -7.69
C ALA A 27 -16.85 -5.09 -6.46
N LEU A 28 -16.62 -6.09 -5.60
CA LEU A 28 -15.77 -5.94 -4.43
C LEU A 28 -14.28 -5.95 -4.81
N ASP A 29 -13.87 -6.77 -5.78
CA ASP A 29 -12.49 -6.81 -6.28
C ASP A 29 -12.05 -5.43 -6.81
N TYR A 30 -12.96 -4.72 -7.48
CA TYR A 30 -12.73 -3.32 -7.85
C TYR A 30 -12.46 -2.43 -6.62
N ARG A 31 -13.26 -2.58 -5.55
CA ARG A 31 -13.06 -1.78 -4.32
C ARG A 31 -11.76 -2.13 -3.60
N VAL A 32 -11.39 -3.41 -3.57
CA VAL A 32 -10.10 -3.86 -3.03
C VAL A 32 -8.96 -3.19 -3.80
N LYS A 33 -9.03 -3.24 -5.15
CA LYS A 33 -8.00 -2.61 -5.98
C LYS A 33 -7.92 -1.09 -5.80
N LEU A 34 -9.07 -0.42 -5.67
CA LEU A 34 -9.11 0.99 -5.36
C LEU A 34 -8.44 1.30 -4.00
N GLY A 35 -8.72 0.50 -2.96
CA GLY A 35 -8.09 0.63 -1.65
C GLY A 35 -6.57 0.47 -1.70
N GLU A 36 -6.05 -0.49 -2.49
CA GLU A 36 -4.62 -0.66 -2.70
C GLU A 36 -3.98 0.57 -3.36
N VAL A 37 -4.60 1.12 -4.40
CA VAL A 37 -4.12 2.33 -5.08
C VAL A 37 -4.13 3.54 -4.16
N LEU A 38 -5.19 3.71 -3.35
CA LEU A 38 -5.27 4.80 -2.37
C LEU A 38 -4.18 4.68 -1.30
N LYS A 39 -3.95 3.47 -0.78
CA LYS A 39 -2.88 3.20 0.18
C LYS A 39 -1.50 3.52 -0.41
N GLU A 40 -1.22 3.06 -1.63
CA GLU A 40 0.03 3.34 -2.33
C GLU A 40 0.22 4.84 -2.58
N THR A 41 -0.86 5.53 -2.95
CA THR A 41 -0.85 6.99 -3.14
C THR A 41 -0.52 7.73 -1.85
N ASP A 42 -1.15 7.38 -0.72
CA ASP A 42 -0.91 8.02 0.58
C ASP A 42 0.53 7.81 1.07
N ARG A 43 1.06 6.58 0.92
CA ARG A 43 2.47 6.28 1.22
C ARG A 43 3.44 7.09 0.34
N THR A 44 3.13 7.19 -0.95
CA THR A 44 3.96 7.96 -1.89
C THR A 44 3.92 9.44 -1.57
N LEU A 45 2.75 10.01 -1.28
CA LEU A 45 2.60 11.39 -0.83
C LEU A 45 3.40 11.68 0.44
N THR A 46 3.30 10.80 1.44
CA THR A 46 4.08 10.90 2.69
C THR A 46 5.58 10.93 2.40
N SER A 47 6.05 10.07 1.48
CA SER A 47 7.45 10.02 1.06
C SER A 47 7.87 11.30 0.31
N VAL A 48 7.01 11.88 -0.52
CA VAL A 48 7.30 13.16 -1.21
C VAL A 48 7.44 14.30 -0.20
N VAL A 49 6.59 14.36 0.82
CA VAL A 49 6.72 15.36 1.91
C VAL A 49 8.08 15.24 2.61
N TYR A 50 8.52 14.02 2.92
CA TYR A 50 9.85 13.77 3.47
C TYR A 50 10.95 14.32 2.55
N TYR A 51 10.94 13.97 1.27
CA TYR A 51 11.97 14.43 0.34
C TYR A 51 11.90 15.93 0.06
N ASN A 52 10.74 16.58 0.17
CA ASN A 52 10.64 18.03 0.13
C ASN A 52 11.38 18.66 1.31
N LYS A 53 11.15 18.16 2.55
CA LYS A 53 11.87 18.58 3.77
C LYS A 53 13.38 18.33 3.63
N LEU A 54 13.76 17.13 3.21
CA LEU A 54 15.16 16.73 3.06
C LEU A 54 15.88 17.57 2.00
N CYS A 55 15.27 17.80 0.85
CA CYS A 55 15.86 18.65 -0.19
C CYS A 55 16.05 20.11 0.28
N HIS A 56 15.11 20.62 1.09
CA HIS A 56 15.27 21.94 1.69
C HIS A 56 16.47 22.00 2.66
N GLU A 57 16.58 21.05 3.54
CA GLU A 57 17.68 20.88 4.48
C GLU A 57 19.03 20.73 3.75
N LEU A 58 19.11 19.84 2.77
CA LEU A 58 20.33 19.59 2.00
C LEU A 58 20.73 20.77 1.11
N GLN A 59 19.75 21.57 0.65
CA GLN A 59 20.05 22.81 -0.06
C GLN A 59 20.76 23.81 0.85
N GLN A 60 20.29 23.97 2.10
CA GLN A 60 20.95 24.85 3.08
C GLN A 60 22.38 24.37 3.42
N ARG A 61 22.57 23.04 3.60
CA ARG A 61 23.91 22.45 3.83
C ARG A 61 24.85 22.72 2.67
N LYS A 62 24.38 22.51 1.44
CA LYS A 62 25.14 22.77 0.21
C LYS A 62 25.52 24.25 0.09
N ASP A 63 24.59 25.16 0.35
CA ASP A 63 24.85 26.60 0.24
C ASP A 63 25.90 27.06 1.29
N LEU A 64 25.80 26.56 2.53
CA LEU A 64 26.81 26.80 3.57
C LEU A 64 28.17 26.22 3.19
N ALA A 65 28.22 25.00 2.64
CA ALA A 65 29.46 24.38 2.21
C ALA A 65 30.13 25.13 1.04
N ASP A 66 29.36 25.70 0.12
CA ASP A 66 29.88 26.53 -0.98
C ASP A 66 30.40 27.89 -0.48
N GLU A 67 29.75 28.52 0.49
CA GLU A 67 30.26 29.71 1.15
C GLU A 67 31.62 29.44 1.83
N MET A 68 31.70 28.35 2.56
CA MET A 68 32.96 27.91 3.21
C MET A 68 34.03 27.63 2.18
N ARG A 69 33.74 26.94 1.09
CA ARG A 69 34.68 26.68 0.01
C ARG A 69 35.22 27.99 -0.57
N THR A 70 34.35 28.96 -0.81
CA THR A 70 34.74 30.26 -1.38
C THR A 70 35.66 31.04 -0.43
N LEU A 71 35.30 31.05 0.89
CA LEU A 71 36.09 31.72 1.92
C LEU A 71 37.48 31.09 2.07
N TYR A 72 37.53 29.76 2.13
CA TYR A 72 38.79 29.03 2.35
C TYR A 72 39.68 29.05 1.11
N GLN A 73 39.10 29.11 -0.10
CA GLN A 73 39.87 29.33 -1.31
C GLN A 73 40.59 30.71 -1.29
N LYS A 74 39.93 31.76 -0.76
CA LYS A 74 40.54 33.10 -0.60
C LYS A 74 41.66 33.03 0.43
N LYS A 75 41.45 32.46 1.61
CA LYS A 75 42.49 32.31 2.66
C LYS A 75 43.69 31.49 2.19
N PHE A 76 43.47 30.46 1.36
CA PHE A 76 44.58 29.70 0.76
C PHE A 76 45.41 30.59 -0.21
N ASN A 77 44.78 31.39 -1.04
CA ASN A 77 45.46 32.31 -1.96
C ASN A 77 46.23 33.39 -1.20
N GLU A 78 45.81 33.77 0.00
CA GLU A 78 46.48 34.68 0.92
C GLU A 78 47.61 34.01 1.72
N GLY A 79 47.72 32.68 1.70
CA GLY A 79 48.72 31.90 2.43
C GLY A 79 48.36 31.60 3.89
N ASP A 80 47.10 31.86 4.30
CA ASP A 80 46.67 31.77 5.72
C ASP A 80 46.29 30.36 6.12
N ILE A 81 46.10 29.46 5.16
CA ILE A 81 45.71 28.06 5.42
C ILE A 81 46.51 27.06 4.58
N SER A 82 46.54 25.83 5.04
CA SER A 82 47.21 24.72 4.34
C SER A 82 46.35 24.16 3.19
N GLN A 83 47.03 23.51 2.21
CA GLN A 83 46.35 22.77 1.14
C GLN A 83 45.41 21.67 1.70
N ILE A 84 45.77 21.06 2.85
CA ILE A 84 44.96 20.01 3.50
C ILE A 84 43.63 20.59 3.99
N GLU A 85 43.62 21.79 4.57
CA GLU A 85 42.41 22.47 5.02
C GLU A 85 41.51 22.86 3.85
N LEU A 86 42.08 23.38 2.77
CA LEU A 86 41.34 23.68 1.53
C LEU A 86 40.71 22.40 0.98
N ASN A 87 41.47 21.31 0.89
CA ASN A 87 40.94 20.03 0.38
C ASN A 87 39.77 19.49 1.21
N LYS A 88 39.80 19.63 2.55
CA LYS A 88 38.69 19.22 3.42
C LYS A 88 37.39 19.99 3.10
N VAL A 89 37.48 21.29 2.93
CA VAL A 89 36.31 22.13 2.61
C VAL A 89 35.77 21.83 1.19
N GLN A 90 36.67 21.61 0.22
CA GLN A 90 36.27 21.21 -1.14
C GLN A 90 35.57 19.86 -1.15
N LEU A 91 36.07 18.86 -0.40
CA LEU A 91 35.42 17.54 -0.27
C LEU A 91 34.05 17.66 0.40
N ASN A 92 33.95 18.47 1.48
CA ASN A 92 32.66 18.70 2.14
C ASN A 92 31.62 19.31 1.19
N ALA A 93 32.00 20.29 0.36
CA ALA A 93 31.11 20.89 -0.64
C ALA A 93 30.70 19.86 -1.72
N ALA A 94 31.63 19.00 -2.16
CA ALA A 94 31.33 17.96 -3.14
C ALA A 94 30.35 16.91 -2.59
N VAL A 95 30.53 16.49 -1.33
CA VAL A 95 29.62 15.55 -0.65
C VAL A 95 28.22 16.16 -0.50
N SER A 96 28.12 17.42 0.00
CA SER A 96 26.83 18.10 0.16
C SER A 96 26.07 18.26 -1.17
N LEU A 97 26.78 18.53 -2.27
CA LEU A 97 26.17 18.57 -3.61
C LEU A 97 25.67 17.18 -4.04
N ALA A 98 26.45 16.13 -3.79
CA ALA A 98 26.07 14.76 -4.16
C ALA A 98 24.82 14.30 -3.40
N GLU A 99 24.73 14.56 -2.10
CA GLU A 99 23.57 14.24 -1.26
C GLU A 99 22.30 14.96 -1.75
N LEU A 100 22.40 16.26 -2.03
CA LEU A 100 21.28 17.05 -2.59
C LEU A 100 20.82 16.51 -3.94
N THR A 101 21.77 16.19 -4.82
CA THR A 101 21.45 15.65 -6.15
C THR A 101 20.72 14.33 -6.06
N ARG A 102 21.17 13.44 -5.17
CA ARG A 102 20.51 12.16 -4.90
C ARG A 102 19.08 12.37 -4.37
N ALA A 103 18.91 13.22 -3.37
CA ALA A 103 17.59 13.49 -2.79
C ALA A 103 16.61 14.08 -3.82
N LYS A 104 17.09 14.99 -4.69
CA LYS A 104 16.29 15.55 -5.80
C LYS A 104 15.89 14.47 -6.81
N ALA A 105 16.76 13.51 -7.11
CA ALA A 105 16.46 12.40 -8.02
C ALA A 105 15.38 11.46 -7.42
N GLU A 106 15.51 11.07 -6.16
CA GLU A 106 14.50 10.25 -5.46
C GLU A 106 13.14 10.96 -5.41
N ARG A 107 13.15 12.26 -5.07
CA ARG A 107 11.92 13.08 -5.10
C ARG A 107 11.26 13.05 -6.48
N ALA A 108 12.05 13.23 -7.54
CA ALA A 108 11.55 13.24 -8.91
C ALA A 108 10.92 11.90 -9.32
N GLN A 109 11.49 10.77 -8.88
CA GLN A 109 10.92 9.44 -9.10
C GLN A 109 9.56 9.29 -8.40
N LEU A 110 9.44 9.72 -7.14
CA LEU A 110 8.18 9.66 -6.39
C LEU A 110 7.09 10.53 -7.02
N VAL A 111 7.42 11.74 -7.48
CA VAL A 111 6.47 12.61 -8.19
C VAL A 111 6.03 11.98 -9.52
N LYS A 112 6.94 11.32 -10.24
CA LYS A 112 6.60 10.53 -11.43
C LYS A 112 5.69 9.36 -11.13
N HIS A 113 5.92 8.68 -10.00
CA HIS A 113 5.05 7.60 -9.54
C HIS A 113 3.65 8.12 -9.20
N LEU A 114 3.53 9.28 -8.51
CA LEU A 114 2.23 9.93 -8.28
C LEU A 114 1.52 10.30 -9.59
N GLN A 115 2.26 10.80 -10.58
CA GLN A 115 1.70 11.06 -11.90
C GLN A 115 1.13 9.80 -12.54
N HIS A 116 1.83 8.66 -12.41
CA HIS A 116 1.34 7.36 -12.90
C HIS A 116 0.05 6.95 -12.18
N LEU A 117 0.02 7.03 -10.84
CA LEU A 117 -1.18 6.71 -10.03
C LEU A 117 -2.36 7.65 -10.34
N ASN A 118 -2.08 8.87 -10.76
CA ASN A 118 -3.08 9.88 -11.18
C ASN A 118 -3.46 9.79 -12.68
N GLY A 119 -3.31 8.61 -13.29
CA GLY A 119 -3.69 8.40 -14.68
C GLY A 119 -2.86 9.15 -15.71
N GLY A 120 -1.60 9.50 -15.36
CA GLY A 120 -0.68 10.25 -16.24
C GLY A 120 -0.78 11.77 -16.12
N ILE A 121 -1.73 12.30 -15.35
CA ILE A 121 -1.88 13.75 -15.14
C ILE A 121 -0.79 14.22 -14.17
N ALA A 122 -0.08 15.27 -14.53
CA ALA A 122 0.99 15.84 -13.71
C ALA A 122 0.47 16.30 -12.34
N VAL A 123 1.26 16.02 -11.29
CA VAL A 123 0.99 16.43 -9.92
C VAL A 123 2.11 17.35 -9.46
N GLU A 124 1.75 18.53 -8.97
CA GLU A 124 2.68 19.41 -8.27
C GLU A 124 2.52 19.23 -6.78
N MET A 125 3.58 18.82 -6.09
CA MET A 125 3.58 18.54 -4.66
C MET A 125 4.84 19.14 -4.03
N ASN A 126 4.69 20.31 -3.39
CA ASN A 126 5.77 21.04 -2.74
C ASN A 126 5.58 21.14 -1.22
N ASP A 127 4.55 20.49 -0.67
CA ASP A 127 4.24 20.55 0.75
C ASP A 127 5.36 19.92 1.59
N THR A 128 5.65 20.58 2.71
CA THR A 128 6.63 20.14 3.72
C THR A 128 5.97 19.77 5.04
N VAL A 129 4.64 19.76 5.08
CA VAL A 129 3.86 19.43 6.28
C VAL A 129 3.08 18.16 6.05
N TYR A 130 3.21 17.21 6.95
CA TYR A 130 2.41 15.98 6.91
C TYR A 130 0.95 16.28 7.22
N PRO A 131 0.00 15.50 6.69
CA PRO A 131 -1.43 15.69 6.95
C PRO A 131 -1.72 15.68 8.46
N THR A 132 -2.48 16.67 8.94
CA THR A 132 -2.87 16.80 10.36
C THR A 132 -3.68 15.60 10.87
N SER A 133 -4.38 14.90 9.99
CA SER A 133 -5.06 13.64 10.30
C SER A 133 -4.13 12.56 10.87
N ASN A 134 -2.82 12.64 10.61
CA ASN A 134 -1.85 11.70 11.17
C ASN A 134 -1.52 11.97 12.65
N ASN A 135 -1.96 13.08 13.22
CA ASN A 135 -1.74 13.39 14.63
C ASN A 135 -2.64 12.59 15.59
N GLN A 136 -3.77 12.07 15.10
CA GLN A 136 -4.71 11.27 15.89
C GLN A 136 -4.66 9.82 15.42
N LEU A 137 -4.07 8.95 16.23
CA LEU A 137 -4.13 7.51 16.01
C LEU A 137 -5.48 7.00 16.50
N PRO A 138 -6.23 6.21 15.70
CA PRO A 138 -7.40 5.49 16.19
C PRO A 138 -7.01 4.55 17.34
N SER A 139 -7.95 4.21 18.22
CA SER A 139 -7.68 3.23 19.26
C SER A 139 -7.45 1.83 18.68
N LEU A 140 -6.65 1.01 19.38
CA LEU A 140 -6.40 -0.36 18.95
C LEU A 140 -7.71 -1.16 18.77
N SER A 141 -8.70 -0.93 19.66
CA SER A 141 -9.99 -1.59 19.58
C SER A 141 -10.79 -1.21 18.32
N GLU A 142 -10.75 0.05 17.91
CA GLU A 142 -11.40 0.51 16.67
C GLU A 142 -10.72 -0.11 15.44
N LEU A 143 -9.39 -0.16 15.42
CA LEU A 143 -8.63 -0.77 14.33
C LEU A 143 -8.88 -2.29 14.25
N GLN A 144 -8.93 -2.99 15.37
CA GLN A 144 -9.22 -4.43 15.41
C GLN A 144 -10.65 -4.72 14.93
N GLN A 145 -11.63 -3.89 15.28
CA GLN A 145 -13.00 -4.03 14.77
C GLN A 145 -13.08 -3.79 13.26
N ALA A 146 -12.43 -2.73 12.77
CA ALA A 146 -12.37 -2.44 11.34
C ALA A 146 -11.66 -3.55 10.55
N ALA A 147 -10.57 -4.09 11.10
CA ALA A 147 -9.80 -5.17 10.49
C ALA A 147 -10.66 -6.43 10.25
N GLN A 148 -11.60 -6.76 11.15
CA GLN A 148 -12.48 -7.93 11.00
C GLN A 148 -13.48 -7.82 9.84
N VAL A 149 -13.78 -6.59 9.41
CA VAL A 149 -14.70 -6.28 8.29
C VAL A 149 -13.99 -5.60 7.12
N SER A 150 -12.66 -5.64 7.13
CA SER A 150 -11.83 -5.08 6.07
C SER A 150 -12.20 -5.63 4.69
N LEU A 151 -11.90 -4.87 3.63
CA LEU A 151 -12.21 -5.28 2.25
C LEU A 151 -11.66 -6.68 1.90
N PRO A 152 -10.40 -7.06 2.26
CA PRO A 152 -9.88 -8.40 2.02
C PRO A 152 -10.71 -9.49 2.73
N ILE A 153 -11.03 -9.31 4.01
CA ILE A 153 -11.86 -10.28 4.77
C ILE A 153 -13.27 -10.37 4.18
N THR A 154 -13.86 -9.24 3.81
CA THR A 154 -15.19 -9.20 3.15
C THR A 154 -15.15 -9.92 1.80
N SER A 155 -14.08 -9.78 1.02
CA SER A 155 -13.87 -10.52 -0.24
C SER A 155 -13.86 -12.03 0.00
N MET A 156 -13.11 -12.51 1.00
CA MET A 156 -13.08 -13.92 1.38
C MET A 156 -14.44 -14.45 1.83
N MET A 157 -15.24 -13.61 2.54
CA MET A 157 -16.61 -13.97 2.92
C MET A 157 -17.54 -14.13 1.71
N ILE A 158 -17.45 -13.25 0.71
CA ILE A 158 -18.22 -13.37 -0.53
C ILE A 158 -17.79 -14.61 -1.32
N ASP A 159 -16.50 -14.87 -1.40
CA ASP A 159 -15.94 -16.06 -2.06
C ASP A 159 -16.43 -17.37 -1.39
N ARG A 160 -16.55 -17.39 -0.05
CA ARG A 160 -17.20 -18.48 0.68
C ARG A 160 -18.68 -18.64 0.28
N GLU A 161 -19.45 -17.55 0.20
CA GLU A 161 -20.86 -17.64 -0.22
C GLU A 161 -21.01 -18.09 -1.67
N GLN A 162 -20.09 -17.67 -2.54
CA GLN A 162 -19.99 -18.19 -3.93
C GLN A 162 -19.72 -19.69 -3.93
N SER A 163 -18.77 -20.18 -3.13
CA SER A 163 -18.47 -21.61 -3.00
C SER A 163 -19.67 -22.37 -2.42
N ARG A 164 -20.41 -21.77 -1.46
CA ARG A 164 -21.67 -22.34 -0.94
C ARG A 164 -22.75 -22.44 -2.04
N ALA A 165 -22.86 -21.43 -2.88
CA ALA A 165 -23.78 -21.46 -4.01
C ALA A 165 -23.35 -22.50 -5.06
N ALA A 166 -22.05 -22.65 -5.34
CA ALA A 166 -21.50 -23.68 -6.21
C ALA A 166 -21.78 -25.10 -5.68
N LEU A 167 -21.66 -25.33 -4.37
CA LEU A 167 -22.05 -26.59 -3.75
C LEU A 167 -23.53 -26.91 -4.00
N LYS A 168 -24.42 -25.90 -3.87
CA LYS A 168 -25.86 -26.08 -4.14
C LYS A 168 -26.14 -26.40 -5.61
N VAL A 169 -25.36 -25.84 -6.55
CA VAL A 169 -25.43 -26.19 -7.97
C VAL A 169 -24.96 -27.63 -8.17
N ALA A 170 -23.80 -28.02 -7.63
CA ALA A 170 -23.29 -29.38 -7.75
C ALA A 170 -24.25 -30.44 -7.16
N GLN A 171 -24.95 -30.11 -6.06
CA GLN A 171 -26.01 -30.96 -5.50
C GLN A 171 -27.24 -31.07 -6.40
N ALA A 172 -27.61 -29.97 -7.09
CA ALA A 172 -28.73 -29.98 -8.03
C ALA A 172 -28.40 -30.75 -9.28
N ASP A 173 -27.18 -30.65 -9.81
CA ASP A 173 -26.70 -31.39 -10.96
C ASP A 173 -26.57 -32.91 -10.68
N ALA A 174 -26.60 -33.32 -9.39
CA ALA A 174 -26.65 -34.72 -8.98
C ALA A 174 -28.08 -35.32 -8.99
N LEU A 175 -29.11 -34.51 -9.20
CA LEU A 175 -30.50 -34.93 -9.31
C LEU A 175 -30.85 -35.22 -10.78
N PRO A 176 -31.89 -36.08 -11.04
CA PRO A 176 -32.36 -36.33 -12.40
C PRO A 176 -32.75 -35.03 -13.14
N ALA A 177 -32.33 -34.88 -14.36
CA ALA A 177 -32.76 -33.75 -15.22
C ALA A 177 -33.95 -34.15 -16.09
N PHE A 178 -34.88 -33.21 -16.31
CA PHE A 178 -36.03 -33.39 -17.16
C PHE A 178 -35.81 -32.67 -18.49
N THR A 179 -36.22 -33.32 -19.60
CA THR A 179 -36.18 -32.75 -20.93
C THR A 179 -37.59 -32.68 -21.47
N VAL A 180 -37.98 -31.52 -21.95
CA VAL A 180 -39.21 -31.30 -22.70
C VAL A 180 -38.82 -30.84 -24.09
N GLY A 181 -39.36 -31.50 -25.07
CA GLY A 181 -39.09 -31.21 -26.47
C GLY A 181 -40.34 -31.13 -27.31
N PHE A 182 -40.29 -30.37 -28.38
CA PHE A 182 -41.25 -30.39 -29.49
C PHE A 182 -40.53 -30.87 -30.75
N ALA A 183 -41.03 -31.91 -31.33
CA ALA A 183 -40.54 -32.46 -32.59
C ALA A 183 -41.64 -32.37 -33.65
N GLY A 184 -41.30 -31.73 -34.76
CA GLY A 184 -42.14 -31.75 -35.95
C GLY A 184 -41.41 -32.48 -37.07
N GLU A 185 -42.05 -33.42 -37.73
CA GLU A 185 -41.55 -34.13 -38.90
C GLU A 185 -42.48 -33.87 -40.06
N TYR A 186 -41.91 -33.48 -41.19
CA TYR A 186 -42.61 -33.20 -42.45
C TYR A 186 -42.34 -34.33 -43.40
N VAL A 187 -43.32 -35.17 -43.57
CA VAL A 187 -43.20 -36.31 -44.55
C VAL A 187 -44.32 -36.15 -45.58
N LYS A 188 -43.95 -35.84 -46.82
CA LYS A 188 -44.75 -35.86 -48.05
C LYS A 188 -46.30 -35.84 -47.80
N ASP A 189 -46.84 -34.61 -47.63
CA ASP A 189 -48.26 -34.31 -47.37
C ASP A 189 -48.84 -34.59 -46.01
N ASN A 190 -48.04 -34.99 -45.01
CA ASN A 190 -48.48 -35.14 -43.64
C ASN A 190 -47.50 -34.44 -42.62
N ASN A 191 -48.08 -33.65 -41.73
CA ASN A 191 -47.37 -32.98 -40.64
C ASN A 191 -47.55 -33.78 -39.35
N TYR A 192 -46.48 -34.34 -38.82
CA TYR A 192 -46.50 -34.99 -37.52
C TYR A 192 -45.85 -34.05 -36.50
N ASN A 193 -46.65 -33.61 -35.55
CA ASN A 193 -46.17 -32.77 -34.44
C ASN A 193 -46.31 -33.57 -33.12
N GLY A 194 -45.24 -33.64 -32.34
CA GLY A 194 -45.21 -34.38 -31.09
C GLY A 194 -44.50 -33.66 -29.97
N LEU A 195 -44.99 -33.86 -28.76
CA LEU A 195 -44.29 -33.50 -27.54
C LEU A 195 -43.44 -34.66 -27.05
N SER A 196 -42.19 -34.43 -26.75
CA SER A 196 -41.31 -35.45 -26.18
C SER A 196 -40.99 -35.06 -24.72
N PHE A 197 -41.09 -36.05 -23.84
CA PHE A 197 -40.68 -35.94 -22.45
C PHE A 197 -39.57 -36.95 -22.19
N GLY A 198 -38.45 -36.49 -21.61
CA GLY A 198 -37.34 -37.34 -21.25
C GLY A 198 -36.88 -37.02 -19.82
N PHE A 199 -36.23 -37.98 -19.22
CA PHE A 199 -35.49 -37.75 -17.99
C PHE A 199 -34.12 -38.40 -18.08
N THR A 200 -33.10 -37.71 -17.57
CA THR A 200 -31.72 -38.17 -17.53
C THR A 200 -31.32 -38.46 -16.12
N LEU A 201 -30.92 -39.70 -15.82
CA LEU A 201 -30.41 -40.13 -14.56
C LEU A 201 -28.88 -40.05 -14.56
N PRO A 202 -28.23 -39.35 -13.65
CA PRO A 202 -26.76 -39.26 -13.57
C PRO A 202 -26.14 -40.51 -12.94
N LEU A 203 -26.40 -41.70 -13.54
CA LEU A 203 -25.99 -43.00 -13.00
C LEU A 203 -24.47 -43.25 -13.14
N TRP A 204 -23.83 -42.67 -14.14
CA TRP A 204 -22.44 -42.92 -14.54
C TRP A 204 -21.52 -41.72 -14.41
N GLY A 205 -21.97 -40.65 -13.76
CA GLY A 205 -21.23 -39.40 -13.69
C GLY A 205 -20.38 -39.27 -12.42
N ASN A 206 -19.39 -38.38 -12.48
CA ASN A 206 -18.58 -37.94 -11.35
C ASN A 206 -19.34 -37.01 -10.37
N THR A 207 -20.67 -36.96 -10.41
CA THR A 207 -21.51 -36.00 -9.66
C THR A 207 -21.30 -36.09 -8.17
N ARG A 208 -21.23 -37.30 -7.58
CA ARG A 208 -20.91 -37.49 -6.15
C ARG A 208 -19.52 -36.96 -5.80
N ARG A 209 -18.54 -37.15 -6.69
CA ARG A 209 -17.17 -36.63 -6.49
C ARG A 209 -17.16 -35.10 -6.57
N LYS A 210 -17.89 -34.49 -7.51
CA LYS A 210 -18.06 -33.03 -7.61
C LYS A 210 -18.71 -32.43 -6.36
N VAL A 211 -19.74 -33.05 -5.79
CA VAL A 211 -20.35 -32.61 -4.54
C VAL A 211 -19.36 -32.73 -3.39
N LYS A 212 -18.59 -33.84 -3.29
CA LYS A 212 -17.56 -33.99 -2.25
C LYS A 212 -16.47 -32.94 -2.39
N GLN A 213 -16.02 -32.66 -3.60
CA GLN A 213 -15.04 -31.60 -3.90
C GLN A 213 -15.58 -30.24 -3.48
N ALA A 214 -16.77 -29.83 -3.94
CA ALA A 214 -17.38 -28.54 -3.61
C ALA A 214 -17.60 -28.37 -2.08
N LYS A 215 -17.90 -29.47 -1.37
CA LYS A 215 -17.99 -29.45 0.09
C LYS A 215 -16.62 -29.23 0.76
N ALA A 216 -15.57 -29.84 0.24
CA ALA A 216 -14.21 -29.66 0.75
C ALA A 216 -13.70 -28.23 0.46
N GLU A 217 -13.99 -27.68 -0.73
CA GLU A 217 -13.68 -26.29 -1.09
C GLU A 217 -14.37 -25.30 -0.17
N LEU A 218 -15.66 -25.48 0.12
CA LEU A 218 -16.38 -24.63 1.07
C LEU A 218 -15.76 -24.69 2.47
N ALA A 219 -15.38 -25.89 2.96
CA ALA A 219 -14.72 -26.02 4.25
C ALA A 219 -13.35 -25.31 4.27
N MET A 220 -12.55 -25.46 3.20
CA MET A 220 -11.27 -24.77 3.04
C MET A 220 -11.45 -23.25 3.07
N ARG A 221 -12.47 -22.69 2.35
CA ARG A 221 -12.77 -21.26 2.38
C ARG A 221 -13.11 -20.77 3.78
N GLN A 222 -13.85 -21.55 4.57
CA GLN A 222 -14.17 -21.16 5.95
C GLN A 222 -12.91 -21.13 6.82
N PHE A 223 -12.06 -22.15 6.77
CA PHE A 223 -10.80 -22.15 7.52
C PHE A 223 -9.87 -21.00 7.12
N ASN A 224 -9.79 -20.67 5.81
CA ASN A 224 -8.99 -19.56 5.36
C ASN A 224 -9.49 -18.21 5.91
N ILE A 225 -10.81 -18.02 6.05
CA ILE A 225 -11.39 -16.81 6.68
C ILE A 225 -11.01 -16.73 8.15
N ASP A 226 -11.15 -17.85 8.89
CA ASP A 226 -10.87 -17.88 10.32
C ASP A 226 -9.37 -17.61 10.58
N ASP A 227 -8.48 -18.20 9.78
CA ASP A 227 -7.04 -17.95 9.83
C ASP A 227 -6.71 -16.50 9.46
N ALA A 228 -7.28 -15.98 8.35
CA ALA A 228 -7.05 -14.62 7.92
C ALA A 228 -7.49 -13.58 8.95
N LYS A 229 -8.61 -13.80 9.65
CA LYS A 229 -9.06 -12.92 10.74
C LYS A 229 -8.10 -12.92 11.91
N LEU A 230 -7.59 -14.10 12.29
CA LEU A 230 -6.62 -14.23 13.37
C LEU A 230 -5.31 -13.52 13.00
N GLN A 231 -4.81 -13.80 11.80
CA GLN A 231 -3.59 -13.15 11.28
C GLN A 231 -3.74 -11.63 11.19
N GLN A 232 -4.89 -11.14 10.69
CA GLN A 232 -5.17 -9.71 10.61
C GLN A 232 -5.22 -9.04 11.99
N ALA A 233 -5.77 -9.72 13.02
CA ALA A 233 -5.80 -9.19 14.38
C ALA A 233 -4.38 -9.02 14.94
N TYR A 234 -3.51 -10.01 14.78
CA TYR A 234 -2.10 -9.93 15.19
C TYR A 234 -1.33 -8.86 14.43
N GLN A 235 -1.48 -8.81 13.11
CA GLN A 235 -0.82 -7.79 12.29
C GLN A 235 -1.25 -6.37 12.68
N THR A 236 -2.54 -6.17 12.97
CA THR A 236 -3.05 -4.86 13.40
C THR A 236 -2.46 -4.44 14.74
N GLU A 237 -2.33 -5.37 15.69
CA GLU A 237 -1.72 -5.09 16.98
C GLU A 237 -0.22 -4.78 16.85
N GLU A 238 0.51 -5.55 16.06
CA GLU A 238 1.94 -5.33 15.77
C GLU A 238 2.17 -3.97 15.13
N GLN A 239 1.44 -3.65 14.06
CA GLN A 239 1.53 -2.37 13.37
C GLN A 239 1.16 -1.18 14.27
N TYR A 240 0.15 -1.35 15.15
CA TYR A 240 -0.21 -0.32 16.12
C TYR A 240 0.92 -0.04 17.10
N ASN A 241 1.51 -1.07 17.66
CA ASN A 241 2.63 -0.95 18.60
C ASN A 241 3.85 -0.32 17.93
N GLU A 242 4.17 -0.74 16.70
CA GLU A 242 5.23 -0.14 15.89
C GLU A 242 4.98 1.35 15.63
N ALA A 243 3.80 1.74 15.18
CA ALA A 243 3.44 3.13 14.92
C ALA A 243 3.53 3.99 16.18
N MET A 244 3.12 3.47 17.35
CA MET A 244 3.26 4.16 18.62
C MET A 244 4.72 4.40 19.00
N GLN A 245 5.58 3.40 18.82
CA GLN A 245 7.01 3.50 19.10
C GLN A 245 7.71 4.48 18.14
N LEU A 246 7.44 4.38 16.84
CA LEU A 246 7.99 5.29 15.84
C LEU A 246 7.56 6.75 16.11
N LYS A 247 6.28 6.95 16.44
CA LYS A 247 5.76 8.28 16.78
C LYS A 247 6.44 8.86 18.04
N ALA A 248 6.64 8.04 19.08
CA ALA A 248 7.32 8.46 20.29
C ALA A 248 8.78 8.86 19.98
N THR A 249 9.49 8.05 19.19
CA THR A 249 10.87 8.32 18.75
C THR A 249 10.97 9.61 17.93
N ALA A 250 10.07 9.80 16.96
CA ALA A 250 10.03 11.01 16.14
C ALA A 250 9.79 12.27 16.98
N ASN A 251 8.85 12.20 17.95
CA ASN A 251 8.59 13.31 18.87
C ASN A 251 9.81 13.63 19.73
N GLN A 252 10.48 12.60 20.26
CA GLN A 252 11.68 12.80 21.09
C GLN A 252 12.82 13.42 20.30
N LEU A 253 13.09 12.94 19.08
CA LEU A 253 14.11 13.52 18.22
C LEU A 253 13.78 14.97 17.85
N THR A 254 12.51 15.26 17.57
CA THR A 254 12.05 16.62 17.27
C THR A 254 12.28 17.58 18.46
N LEU A 255 11.94 17.16 19.68
CA LEU A 255 12.19 17.95 20.88
C LEU A 255 13.68 18.17 21.14
N ASN A 256 14.50 17.13 20.99
CA ASN A 256 15.95 17.23 21.15
C ASN A 256 16.56 18.20 20.14
N MET A 257 16.16 18.13 18.86
CA MET A 257 16.66 19.02 17.83
C MET A 257 16.25 20.50 18.05
N GLN A 258 15.04 20.74 18.57
CA GLN A 258 14.61 22.10 18.93
C GLN A 258 15.43 22.71 20.10
N GLN A 259 15.87 21.87 21.04
CA GLN A 259 16.66 22.31 22.19
C GLN A 259 18.16 22.44 21.86
N MET A 260 18.64 21.71 20.87
CA MET A 260 20.09 21.59 20.55
C MET A 260 20.43 22.17 19.17
N ASP A 261 19.70 23.20 18.72
CA ASP A 261 20.06 23.91 17.48
C ASP A 261 21.28 24.81 17.69
N ASN A 262 22.46 24.20 17.59
CA ASN A 262 23.75 24.83 17.81
C ASN A 262 24.46 25.28 16.51
N ALA A 263 23.86 25.09 15.33
CA ALA A 263 24.54 25.32 14.05
C ALA A 263 25.09 26.75 13.93
N HIS A 264 24.34 27.75 14.37
CA HIS A 264 24.77 29.15 14.36
C HIS A 264 25.87 29.46 15.41
N LEU A 265 25.87 28.75 16.53
CA LEU A 265 26.91 28.89 17.57
C LEU A 265 28.24 28.31 17.11
N LEU A 266 28.19 27.13 16.43
CA LEU A 266 29.36 26.52 15.84
C LEU A 266 30.00 27.42 14.79
N ARG A 267 29.20 28.04 13.91
CA ARG A 267 29.73 28.98 12.93
C ARG A 267 30.40 30.18 13.58
N ARG A 268 29.77 30.78 14.60
CA ARG A 268 30.33 31.93 15.34
C ARG A 268 31.63 31.57 16.06
N SER A 269 31.71 30.39 16.66
CA SER A 269 32.92 29.91 17.32
C SER A 269 34.08 29.71 16.36
N LEU A 270 33.80 29.21 15.14
CA LEU A 270 34.81 29.11 14.09
C LEU A 270 35.28 30.48 13.61
N ASP A 271 34.36 31.43 13.38
CA ASP A 271 34.70 32.81 12.93
C ASP A 271 35.51 33.58 13.98
N LEU A 272 35.32 33.29 15.26
CA LEU A 272 36.10 33.83 16.37
C LEU A 272 37.41 33.09 16.68
N GLY A 273 37.70 32.02 15.92
CA GLY A 273 38.89 31.20 16.12
C GLY A 273 38.88 30.37 17.43
N GLN A 274 37.73 30.18 18.04
CA GLN A 274 37.57 29.41 19.27
C GLN A 274 37.63 27.89 19.04
N ILE A 275 37.27 27.46 17.87
CA ILE A 275 37.37 26.04 17.43
C ILE A 275 38.12 25.97 16.11
N SER A 276 38.75 24.81 15.87
CA SER A 276 39.41 24.55 14.59
C SER A 276 38.39 24.23 13.48
N LEU A 277 38.81 24.37 12.23
CA LEU A 277 37.98 23.90 11.07
C LEU A 277 37.62 22.42 11.21
N LEU A 278 38.53 21.58 11.71
CA LEU A 278 38.27 20.17 11.87
C LEU A 278 37.17 19.91 12.91
N ASP A 279 37.26 20.56 14.07
CA ASP A 279 36.25 20.46 15.13
C ASP A 279 34.90 20.97 14.64
N TYR A 280 34.89 22.11 13.93
CA TYR A 280 33.66 22.64 13.31
C TYR A 280 33.01 21.64 12.34
N LEU A 281 33.75 21.06 11.41
CA LEU A 281 33.22 20.10 10.44
C LEU A 281 32.75 18.82 11.11
N LEU A 282 33.44 18.37 12.17
CA LEU A 282 33.06 17.19 12.94
C LEU A 282 31.74 17.42 13.68
N GLU A 283 31.61 18.49 14.43
CA GLU A 283 30.39 18.86 15.18
C GLU A 283 29.21 19.10 14.25
N LEU A 284 29.46 19.75 13.11
CA LEU A 284 28.43 19.96 12.08
C LEU A 284 27.95 18.63 11.47
N SER A 285 28.84 17.64 11.31
CA SER A 285 28.46 16.32 10.83
C SER A 285 27.57 15.56 11.81
N PHE A 286 27.82 15.67 13.11
CA PHE A 286 26.93 15.12 14.14
C PHE A 286 25.55 15.78 14.12
N TYR A 287 25.52 17.11 14.03
CA TYR A 287 24.25 17.85 13.91
C TYR A 287 23.45 17.42 12.67
N TYR A 288 24.10 17.33 11.52
CA TYR A 288 23.45 16.91 10.27
C TYR A 288 22.96 15.45 10.31
N THR A 289 23.72 14.57 10.94
CA THR A 289 23.30 13.18 11.14
C THR A 289 22.06 13.10 12.03
N ALA A 290 22.03 13.82 13.14
CA ALA A 290 20.87 13.89 14.04
C ALA A 290 19.65 14.49 13.34
N ARG A 291 19.84 15.56 12.55
CA ARG A 291 18.77 16.21 11.79
C ARG A 291 18.18 15.27 10.71
N THR A 292 19.02 14.52 10.01
CA THR A 292 18.58 13.53 9.03
C THR A 292 17.80 12.40 9.71
N ALA A 293 18.31 11.87 10.84
CA ALA A 293 17.62 10.86 11.64
C ALA A 293 16.25 11.34 12.15
N GLN A 294 16.12 12.61 12.54
CA GLN A 294 14.83 13.20 12.90
C GLN A 294 13.85 13.18 11.72
N LEU A 295 14.27 13.64 10.54
CA LEU A 295 13.41 13.65 9.34
C LEU A 295 12.99 12.25 8.92
N GLU A 296 13.89 11.27 9.03
CA GLU A 296 13.60 9.85 8.77
C GLU A 296 12.60 9.29 9.77
N ALA A 297 12.80 9.55 11.07
CA ALA A 297 11.87 9.12 12.11
C ALA A 297 10.46 9.73 11.93
N GLU A 298 10.38 11.01 11.55
CA GLU A 298 9.10 11.65 11.20
C GLU A 298 8.42 10.96 10.00
N ARG A 299 9.19 10.65 8.95
CA ARG A 299 8.68 9.90 7.78
C ARG A 299 8.13 8.54 8.20
N ASP A 300 8.94 7.77 8.94
CA ASP A 300 8.61 6.39 9.30
C ASP A 300 7.37 6.34 10.21
N ALA A 301 7.25 7.27 11.15
CA ALA A 301 6.06 7.42 11.97
C ALA A 301 4.82 7.75 11.13
N ASN A 302 4.93 8.66 10.15
CA ASN A 302 3.80 9.03 9.29
C ASN A 302 3.43 7.90 8.33
N LEU A 303 4.40 7.13 7.81
CA LEU A 303 4.13 5.95 7.00
C LEU A 303 3.39 4.85 7.78
N ALA A 304 3.85 4.56 9.01
CA ALA A 304 3.20 3.57 9.87
C ALA A 304 1.75 3.97 10.22
N ILE A 305 1.52 5.26 10.50
CA ILE A 305 0.17 5.80 10.76
C ILE A 305 -0.71 5.72 9.52
N SER A 306 -0.17 6.04 8.33
CA SER A 306 -0.87 5.92 7.04
C SER A 306 -1.31 4.47 6.79
N ASP A 307 -0.42 3.50 7.03
CA ASP A 307 -0.72 2.08 6.88
C ASP A 307 -1.84 1.61 7.81
N LEU A 308 -1.84 2.06 9.06
CA LEU A 308 -2.91 1.76 10.01
C LEU A 308 -4.26 2.36 9.57
N ARG A 309 -4.24 3.60 9.10
CA ARG A 309 -5.47 4.26 8.62
C ARG A 309 -6.05 3.60 7.39
N ALA A 310 -5.21 3.03 6.53
CA ALA A 310 -5.67 2.27 5.38
C ALA A 310 -6.52 1.04 5.75
N THR A 311 -6.45 0.54 6.98
CA THR A 311 -7.33 -0.53 7.48
C THR A 311 -8.77 -0.07 7.73
N LEU A 312 -9.01 1.25 7.78
CA LEU A 312 -10.33 1.85 8.00
C LEU A 312 -11.09 2.14 6.68
N TRP A 313 -10.46 1.95 5.52
CA TRP A 313 -11.06 2.25 4.20
C TRP A 313 -11.88 1.11 3.58
#